data_88c30cd1b109ddda340e5d1bb6c85515
#
_entry.id   88c30cd1b109ddda340e5d1bb6c85515
#
_cell.length_a   1.000
_cell.length_b   1.000
_cell.length_c   1.000
_cell.angle_alpha   90.00
_cell.angle_beta   90.00
_cell.angle_gamma   90.00
#
_symmetry.space_group_name_H-M   'P 1'
#
loop_
_entity.id
_entity.type
_entity.pdbx_description
1 polymer ?
#
loop_
_entity_poly.entity_id
_entity_poly.type
_entity_poly.pdbx_seq_one_letter_code
_entity_poly.pdbx_strand_id
1 'polypeptide(L)'
;MLIPASCRRLGLLPYIFCCLFLGLGLFSMLSPSPARAANTADPRQCLVEVGQAIDAADAAAFERLVDVDAILGAALTLFLRDVQKPEVADQLPPLLAVMFSQAASGDAGGNKLRDLLFSEARAFVINGVSSGAFAGRAPSGGSAQGMLAPLFADASTGRKEIRRIGQARPDGHGWLVPFVVHDAGNAESYPVLGRLSPVENGFRLTSVENLEELLGRVRAESLNLS
;
A
#
# COMPACT_ATOMS: atom_id res chain seq x y z
N MET A 1 -23.56 65.81 -64.31
CA MET A 1 -22.97 66.22 -63.02
C MET A 1 -23.00 64.94 -62.16
N LEU A 2 -21.82 64.43 -61.89
CA LEU A 2 -21.57 63.04 -61.34
C LEU A 2 -21.92 63.03 -59.85
N ILE A 3 -22.65 61.95 -59.44
CA ILE A 3 -22.81 61.57 -58.05
C ILE A 3 -21.93 60.34 -57.84
N PRO A 4 -20.99 60.34 -56.91
CA PRO A 4 -20.07 59.23 -56.73
C PRO A 4 -20.72 58.09 -56.00
N ALA A 5 -20.57 56.92 -56.56
CA ALA A 5 -20.92 55.59 -55.96
C ALA A 5 -19.92 55.26 -54.87
N SER A 6 -20.23 55.56 -53.62
CA SER A 6 -19.37 55.17 -52.49
C SER A 6 -20.15 55.07 -51.20
N CYS A 7 -21.17 54.24 -51.16
CA CYS A 7 -21.86 53.93 -49.87
C CYS A 7 -22.63 52.60 -49.90
N ARG A 8 -22.01 51.53 -50.44
CA ARG A 8 -22.64 50.17 -50.41
C ARG A 8 -21.72 49.06 -49.90
N ARG A 9 -20.73 49.42 -49.09
CA ARG A 9 -19.85 48.35 -48.49
C ARG A 9 -19.82 48.35 -47.00
N LEU A 10 -20.74 49.01 -46.29
CA LEU A 10 -20.80 48.97 -44.81
C LEU A 10 -21.89 48.05 -44.24
N GLY A 11 -22.64 47.31 -45.06
CA GLY A 11 -23.77 46.49 -44.59
C GLY A 11 -23.41 45.04 -44.29
N LEU A 12 -22.23 44.53 -44.70
CA LEU A 12 -21.91 43.12 -44.50
C LEU A 12 -21.00 42.83 -43.28
N LEU A 13 -20.24 43.83 -42.82
CA LEU A 13 -19.33 43.61 -41.68
C LEU A 13 -20.03 43.25 -40.34
N PRO A 14 -21.15 43.89 -39.94
CA PRO A 14 -21.78 43.53 -38.69
C PRO A 14 -22.42 42.12 -38.67
N TYR A 15 -22.85 41.62 -39.85
CA TYR A 15 -23.43 40.28 -39.97
C TYR A 15 -22.38 39.20 -39.90
N ILE A 16 -21.20 39.38 -40.46
CA ILE A 16 -20.08 38.45 -40.36
C ILE A 16 -19.55 38.38 -38.93
N PHE A 17 -19.50 39.53 -38.26
CA PHE A 17 -19.05 39.61 -36.87
C PHE A 17 -20.05 38.95 -35.91
N CYS A 18 -21.37 39.11 -36.13
CA CYS A 18 -22.43 38.48 -35.35
C CYS A 18 -22.46 36.92 -35.52
N CYS A 19 -22.25 36.47 -36.76
CA CYS A 19 -22.16 35.02 -37.01
C CYS A 19 -20.90 34.37 -36.46
N LEU A 20 -19.78 35.11 -36.41
CA LEU A 20 -18.52 34.62 -35.82
C LEU A 20 -18.62 34.49 -34.29
N PHE A 21 -19.31 35.44 -33.64
CA PHE A 21 -19.52 35.36 -32.16
C PHE A 21 -20.54 34.31 -31.74
N LEU A 22 -21.60 34.08 -32.54
CA LEU A 22 -22.56 33.02 -32.26
C LEU A 22 -21.97 31.62 -32.51
N GLY A 23 -21.05 31.47 -33.47
CA GLY A 23 -20.35 30.21 -33.72
C GLY A 23 -19.34 29.80 -32.63
N LEU A 24 -18.67 30.80 -32.01
CA LEU A 24 -17.73 30.51 -30.89
C LEU A 24 -18.44 30.24 -29.57
N GLY A 25 -19.65 30.76 -29.36
CA GLY A 25 -20.39 30.57 -28.12
C GLY A 25 -20.99 29.16 -27.94
N LEU A 26 -21.28 28.46 -29.04
CA LEU A 26 -21.83 27.09 -28.98
C LEU A 26 -20.77 25.98 -28.89
N PHE A 27 -19.49 26.30 -29.14
CA PHE A 27 -18.41 25.30 -29.03
C PHE A 27 -17.83 25.18 -27.62
N SER A 28 -18.19 26.08 -26.70
CA SER A 28 -17.72 26.09 -25.30
C SER A 28 -18.52 25.17 -24.37
N MET A 29 -19.60 24.56 -24.85
CA MET A 29 -20.46 23.67 -24.01
C MET A 29 -20.18 22.17 -24.16
N LEU A 30 -19.28 21.77 -25.07
CA LEU A 30 -18.75 20.41 -25.13
C LEU A 30 -17.28 20.40 -24.73
N SER A 31 -16.98 20.86 -23.53
CA SER A 31 -15.80 20.33 -22.85
C SER A 31 -16.10 18.85 -22.59
N PRO A 32 -15.43 17.91 -23.24
CA PRO A 32 -15.48 16.55 -22.76
C PRO A 32 -14.99 16.63 -21.31
N SER A 33 -15.86 16.32 -20.34
CA SER A 33 -15.38 15.93 -19.02
C SER A 33 -14.22 14.98 -19.29
N PRO A 34 -13.04 15.15 -18.69
CA PRO A 34 -12.02 14.14 -18.81
C PRO A 34 -12.69 12.86 -18.29
N ALA A 35 -13.13 12.03 -19.20
CA ALA A 35 -13.48 10.67 -18.88
C ALA A 35 -12.22 10.17 -18.17
N ARG A 36 -12.29 10.09 -16.85
CA ARG A 36 -11.24 9.49 -16.04
C ARG A 36 -10.96 8.18 -16.73
N ALA A 37 -9.83 8.12 -17.43
CA ALA A 37 -9.45 6.93 -18.16
C ALA A 37 -9.60 5.81 -17.16
N ALA A 38 -10.60 4.95 -17.37
CA ALA A 38 -10.81 3.82 -16.50
C ALA A 38 -9.49 3.07 -16.53
N ASN A 39 -8.83 3.00 -15.39
CA ASN A 39 -7.55 2.32 -15.28
C ASN A 39 -7.81 0.87 -15.73
N THR A 40 -7.48 0.55 -16.97
CA THR A 40 -7.68 -0.75 -17.57
C THR A 40 -6.68 -1.77 -17.06
N ALA A 41 -5.74 -1.33 -16.22
CA ALA A 41 -4.81 -2.21 -15.54
C ALA A 41 -5.57 -3.20 -14.64
N ASP A 42 -5.21 -4.46 -14.71
CA ASP A 42 -5.73 -5.50 -13.82
C ASP A 42 -5.13 -5.31 -12.42
N PRO A 43 -5.93 -5.12 -11.35
CA PRO A 43 -5.40 -4.98 -10.00
C PRO A 43 -4.54 -6.17 -9.56
N ARG A 44 -4.77 -7.37 -10.13
CA ARG A 44 -3.95 -8.56 -9.85
C ARG A 44 -2.51 -8.41 -10.32
N GLN A 45 -2.29 -7.63 -11.37
CA GLN A 45 -0.96 -7.37 -11.90
C GLN A 45 -0.07 -6.65 -10.88
N CYS A 46 -0.63 -5.76 -10.06
CA CYS A 46 0.10 -5.13 -8.95
C CYS A 46 0.71 -6.17 -8.01
N LEU A 47 -0.02 -7.24 -7.64
CA LEU A 47 0.50 -8.30 -6.78
C LEU A 47 1.61 -9.13 -7.45
N VAL A 48 1.52 -9.34 -8.77
CA VAL A 48 2.61 -9.96 -9.55
C VAL A 48 3.86 -9.08 -9.49
N GLU A 49 3.70 -7.78 -9.67
CA GLU A 49 4.80 -6.80 -9.62
C GLU A 49 5.40 -6.69 -8.23
N VAL A 50 4.59 -6.79 -7.14
CA VAL A 50 5.08 -6.88 -5.77
C VAL A 50 6.01 -8.09 -5.60
N GLY A 51 5.60 -9.27 -6.10
CA GLY A 51 6.43 -10.47 -6.08
C GLY A 51 7.74 -10.27 -6.85
N GLN A 52 7.69 -9.65 -8.03
CA GLN A 52 8.87 -9.33 -8.83
C GLN A 52 9.81 -8.34 -8.13
N ALA A 53 9.27 -7.31 -7.45
CA ALA A 53 10.06 -6.36 -6.68
C ALA A 53 10.81 -7.04 -5.51
N ILE A 54 10.15 -7.99 -4.82
CA ILE A 54 10.79 -8.81 -3.78
C ILE A 54 11.92 -9.67 -4.39
N ASP A 55 11.63 -10.39 -5.47
CA ASP A 55 12.61 -11.25 -6.14
C ASP A 55 13.80 -10.47 -6.72
N ALA A 56 13.58 -9.23 -7.18
CA ALA A 56 14.61 -8.33 -7.66
C ALA A 56 15.40 -7.63 -6.54
N ALA A 57 14.95 -7.69 -5.28
CA ALA A 57 15.44 -6.89 -4.15
C ALA A 57 15.29 -5.37 -4.41
N ASP A 58 14.25 -4.99 -5.15
CA ASP A 58 13.94 -3.59 -5.46
C ASP A 58 12.99 -3.01 -4.40
N ALA A 59 13.56 -2.51 -3.32
CA ALA A 59 12.79 -1.89 -2.24
C ALA A 59 12.02 -0.65 -2.72
N ALA A 60 12.55 0.11 -3.68
CA ALA A 60 11.87 1.30 -4.19
C ALA A 60 10.63 0.93 -5.01
N ALA A 61 10.70 -0.11 -5.85
CA ALA A 61 9.52 -0.64 -6.53
C ALA A 61 8.50 -1.21 -5.53
N PHE A 62 8.98 -1.95 -4.52
CA PHE A 62 8.12 -2.50 -3.47
C PHE A 62 7.34 -1.40 -2.73
N GLU A 63 7.98 -0.31 -2.29
CA GLU A 63 7.32 0.80 -1.60
C GLU A 63 6.36 1.59 -2.49
N ARG A 64 6.57 1.63 -3.79
CA ARG A 64 5.58 2.21 -4.74
C ARG A 64 4.32 1.35 -4.84
N LEU A 65 4.47 0.02 -4.82
CA LEU A 65 3.39 -0.94 -5.01
C LEU A 65 2.64 -1.27 -3.73
N VAL A 66 3.30 -1.12 -2.56
CA VAL A 66 2.77 -1.46 -1.24
C VAL A 66 2.81 -0.25 -0.32
N ASP A 67 1.70 0.05 0.33
CA ASP A 67 1.65 1.04 1.42
C ASP A 67 2.12 0.41 2.72
N VAL A 68 3.44 0.28 2.81
CA VAL A 68 4.11 -0.37 3.96
C VAL A 68 3.71 0.33 5.26
N ASP A 69 3.66 1.66 5.24
CA ASP A 69 3.38 2.46 6.43
C ASP A 69 1.95 2.27 6.93
N ALA A 70 0.96 2.25 6.03
CA ALA A 70 -0.44 2.01 6.38
C ALA A 70 -0.65 0.59 6.94
N ILE A 71 -0.06 -0.42 6.29
CA ILE A 71 -0.21 -1.82 6.69
C ILE A 71 0.48 -2.08 8.04
N LEU A 72 1.71 -1.61 8.22
CA LEU A 72 2.44 -1.76 9.48
C LEU A 72 1.80 -0.97 10.63
N GLY A 73 1.31 0.23 10.36
CA GLY A 73 0.60 1.03 11.36
C GLY A 73 -0.67 0.33 11.87
N ALA A 74 -1.44 -0.29 10.95
CA ALA A 74 -2.60 -1.09 11.31
C ALA A 74 -2.18 -2.34 12.10
N ALA A 75 -1.15 -3.07 11.66
CA ALA A 75 -0.63 -4.25 12.34
C ALA A 75 -0.15 -3.94 13.76
N LEU A 76 0.63 -2.86 13.92
CA LEU A 76 1.11 -2.42 15.23
C LEU A 76 -0.05 -2.03 16.16
N THR A 77 -1.08 -1.35 15.63
CA THR A 77 -2.27 -0.98 16.40
C THR A 77 -3.00 -2.22 16.93
N LEU A 78 -3.22 -3.21 16.08
CA LEU A 78 -3.85 -4.48 16.46
C LEU A 78 -2.99 -5.24 17.49
N PHE A 79 -1.70 -5.32 17.24
CA PHE A 79 -0.76 -5.99 18.15
C PHE A 79 -0.75 -5.34 19.55
N LEU A 80 -0.62 -4.01 19.61
CA LEU A 80 -0.62 -3.29 20.89
C LEU A 80 -1.96 -3.40 21.64
N ARG A 81 -3.08 -3.51 20.92
CA ARG A 81 -4.38 -3.82 21.52
C ARG A 81 -4.39 -5.22 22.12
N ASP A 82 -3.85 -6.20 21.40
CA ASP A 82 -3.85 -7.60 21.83
C ASP A 82 -2.92 -7.83 23.04
N VAL A 83 -1.79 -7.14 23.10
CA VAL A 83 -0.86 -7.22 24.26
C VAL A 83 -1.49 -6.74 25.58
N GLN A 84 -2.59 -5.95 25.53
CA GLN A 84 -3.33 -5.58 26.74
C GLN A 84 -4.12 -6.76 27.35
N LYS A 85 -4.27 -7.86 26.62
CA LYS A 85 -4.94 -9.06 27.13
C LYS A 85 -3.94 -9.86 27.96
N PRO A 86 -4.28 -10.27 29.20
CA PRO A 86 -3.36 -11.01 30.08
C PRO A 86 -2.77 -12.25 29.43
N GLU A 87 -3.60 -13.01 28.72
CA GLU A 87 -3.21 -14.25 28.03
C GLU A 87 -2.18 -14.05 26.92
N VAL A 88 -2.01 -12.81 26.42
CA VAL A 88 -0.98 -12.44 25.45
C VAL A 88 0.25 -11.89 26.15
N ALA A 89 0.04 -11.00 27.14
CA ALA A 89 1.13 -10.40 27.91
C ALA A 89 1.98 -11.46 28.64
N ASP A 90 1.35 -12.47 29.19
CA ASP A 90 2.02 -13.55 29.95
C ASP A 90 2.93 -14.44 29.06
N GLN A 91 2.74 -14.39 27.75
CA GLN A 91 3.56 -15.14 26.78
C GLN A 91 4.80 -14.37 26.33
N LEU A 92 4.87 -13.07 26.64
CA LEU A 92 6.01 -12.24 26.27
C LEU A 92 7.08 -12.26 27.36
N PRO A 93 8.37 -12.14 26.98
CA PRO A 93 9.40 -11.85 27.93
C PRO A 93 9.04 -10.61 28.77
N PRO A 94 9.24 -10.61 30.11
CA PRO A 94 8.74 -9.54 31.00
C PRO A 94 9.11 -8.12 30.55
N LEU A 95 10.33 -7.92 30.06
CA LEU A 95 10.79 -6.63 29.57
C LEU A 95 9.95 -6.17 28.35
N LEU A 96 9.67 -7.07 27.42
CA LEU A 96 8.88 -6.75 26.22
C LEU A 96 7.42 -6.50 26.59
N ALA A 97 6.84 -7.26 27.53
CA ALA A 97 5.49 -7.04 28.02
C ALA A 97 5.33 -5.62 28.60
N VAL A 98 6.30 -5.15 29.41
CA VAL A 98 6.31 -3.79 29.95
C VAL A 98 6.44 -2.75 28.84
N MET A 99 7.36 -2.94 27.89
CA MET A 99 7.56 -2.02 26.76
C MET A 99 6.31 -1.89 25.89
N PHE A 100 5.66 -2.99 25.54
CA PHE A 100 4.46 -2.95 24.72
C PHE A 100 3.26 -2.38 25.48
N SER A 101 3.12 -2.70 26.75
CA SER A 101 2.09 -2.10 27.60
C SER A 101 2.26 -0.57 27.66
N GLN A 102 3.48 -0.07 27.79
CA GLN A 102 3.76 1.35 27.74
C GLN A 102 3.51 1.96 26.36
N ALA A 103 3.91 1.28 25.27
CA ALA A 103 3.62 1.75 23.91
C ALA A 103 2.11 1.86 23.63
N ALA A 104 1.30 1.07 24.33
CA ALA A 104 -0.15 1.08 24.23
C ALA A 104 -0.83 2.14 25.13
N SER A 105 -0.12 2.77 26.08
CA SER A 105 -0.70 3.73 27.04
C SER A 105 -1.21 5.03 26.43
N GLY A 106 -0.69 5.40 25.22
CA GLY A 106 -1.07 6.63 24.53
C GLY A 106 -0.54 7.92 25.14
N ASP A 107 0.26 7.85 26.20
CA ASP A 107 0.98 9.00 26.75
C ASP A 107 2.19 9.41 25.89
N ALA A 108 2.86 10.50 26.24
CA ALA A 108 3.98 11.01 25.46
C ALA A 108 5.18 10.03 25.39
N GLY A 109 5.40 9.24 26.45
CA GLY A 109 6.41 8.18 26.50
C GLY A 109 6.02 7.00 25.63
N GLY A 110 4.78 6.55 25.75
CA GLY A 110 4.20 5.47 24.96
C GLY A 110 4.18 5.77 23.46
N ASN A 111 3.83 6.99 23.07
CA ASN A 111 3.86 7.40 21.67
C ASN A 111 5.27 7.33 21.08
N LYS A 112 6.30 7.80 21.80
CA LYS A 112 7.71 7.68 21.36
C LYS A 112 8.14 6.22 21.19
N LEU A 113 7.72 5.36 22.11
CA LEU A 113 8.02 3.94 22.04
C LEU A 113 7.30 3.28 20.87
N ARG A 114 6.03 3.64 20.64
CA ARG A 114 5.27 3.22 19.47
C ARG A 114 5.94 3.61 18.16
N ASP A 115 6.43 4.85 18.04
CA ASP A 115 7.14 5.34 16.85
C ASP A 115 8.45 4.57 16.64
N LEU A 116 9.17 4.23 17.73
CA LEU A 116 10.35 3.40 17.67
C LEU A 116 10.01 1.98 17.15
N LEU A 117 8.99 1.34 17.72
CA LEU A 117 8.53 0.02 17.30
C LEU A 117 8.13 0.01 15.82
N PHE A 118 7.43 1.05 15.39
CA PHE A 118 7.05 1.22 13.99
C PHE A 118 8.28 1.35 13.08
N SER A 119 9.24 2.20 13.44
CA SER A 119 10.45 2.42 12.65
C SER A 119 11.31 1.15 12.52
N GLU A 120 11.43 0.39 13.60
CA GLU A 120 12.15 -0.90 13.60
C GLU A 120 11.44 -1.95 12.72
N ALA A 121 10.10 -2.08 12.84
CA ALA A 121 9.33 -2.99 12.00
C ALA A 121 9.43 -2.60 10.50
N ARG A 122 9.35 -1.30 10.20
CA ARG A 122 9.52 -0.80 8.84
C ARG A 122 10.91 -1.11 8.29
N ALA A 123 11.94 -0.84 9.10
CA ALA A 123 13.32 -1.14 8.73
C ALA A 123 13.52 -2.64 8.48
N PHE A 124 12.92 -3.52 9.29
CA PHE A 124 12.98 -4.96 9.07
C PHE A 124 12.38 -5.35 7.70
N VAL A 125 11.20 -4.85 7.35
CA VAL A 125 10.56 -5.16 6.07
C VAL A 125 11.38 -4.64 4.89
N ILE A 126 11.79 -3.37 4.92
CA ILE A 126 12.54 -2.76 3.82
C ILE A 126 13.92 -3.39 3.66
N ASN A 127 14.60 -3.69 4.75
CA ASN A 127 15.89 -4.39 4.72
C ASN A 127 15.73 -5.84 4.23
N GLY A 128 14.64 -6.52 4.61
CA GLY A 128 14.31 -7.85 4.12
C GLY A 128 14.17 -7.91 2.61
N VAL A 129 13.55 -6.88 2.01
CA VAL A 129 13.45 -6.75 0.55
C VAL A 129 14.81 -6.36 -0.05
N SER A 130 15.40 -5.24 0.39
CA SER A 130 16.59 -4.65 -0.25
C SER A 130 17.84 -5.52 -0.15
N SER A 131 17.98 -6.30 0.92
CA SER A 131 19.08 -7.28 1.05
C SER A 131 18.88 -8.54 0.20
N GLY A 132 17.66 -8.77 -0.30
CA GLY A 132 17.29 -10.01 -0.98
C GLY A 132 17.02 -11.17 -0.02
N ALA A 133 16.97 -10.95 1.30
CA ALA A 133 16.63 -11.99 2.27
C ALA A 133 15.24 -12.57 2.00
N PHE A 134 14.25 -11.72 1.65
CA PHE A 134 12.92 -12.16 1.24
C PHE A 134 12.84 -12.78 -0.17
N ALA A 135 13.90 -12.66 -0.96
CA ALA A 135 14.10 -13.41 -2.19
C ALA A 135 14.84 -14.74 -1.96
N GLY A 136 15.14 -15.11 -0.71
CA GLY A 136 15.86 -16.32 -0.34
C GLY A 136 17.36 -16.24 -0.57
N ARG A 137 17.93 -15.03 -0.72
CA ARG A 137 19.39 -14.85 -0.79
C ARG A 137 19.96 -14.84 0.63
N ALA A 138 21.18 -15.34 0.78
CA ALA A 138 21.88 -15.21 2.06
C ALA A 138 22.00 -13.71 2.41
N PRO A 139 21.61 -13.27 3.61
CA PRO A 139 21.68 -11.86 3.96
C PRO A 139 23.13 -11.38 3.89
N SER A 140 23.38 -10.40 3.03
CA SER A 140 24.68 -9.76 2.86
C SER A 140 24.94 -8.69 3.93
N GLY A 141 24.60 -8.94 5.18
CA GLY A 141 24.73 -7.96 6.28
C GLY A 141 23.90 -8.40 7.47
N GLY A 142 24.40 -8.11 8.65
CA GLY A 142 24.01 -8.65 9.94
C GLY A 142 22.50 -8.83 10.18
N SER A 143 22.24 -9.81 11.01
CA SER A 143 20.97 -10.08 11.68
C SER A 143 20.29 -8.78 12.11
N ALA A 144 18.97 -8.81 12.25
CA ALA A 144 18.19 -7.71 12.80
C ALA A 144 18.95 -7.05 13.96
N GLN A 145 19.44 -5.82 13.72
CA GLN A 145 20.10 -5.02 14.74
C GLN A 145 19.05 -4.08 15.29
N GLY A 146 18.92 -3.98 16.60
CA GLY A 146 17.96 -3.10 17.24
C GLY A 146 17.37 -3.71 18.50
N MET A 147 16.60 -2.93 19.21
CA MET A 147 15.97 -3.32 20.48
C MET A 147 14.94 -4.45 20.29
N LEU A 148 14.36 -4.55 19.08
CA LEU A 148 13.41 -5.58 18.71
C LEU A 148 14.06 -6.79 18.01
N ALA A 149 15.39 -6.84 17.91
CA ALA A 149 16.09 -7.98 17.34
C ALA A 149 15.61 -9.33 17.90
N PRO A 150 15.33 -9.48 19.21
CA PRO A 150 14.80 -10.74 19.73
C PRO A 150 13.40 -11.10 19.17
N LEU A 151 12.56 -10.11 18.87
CA LEU A 151 11.23 -10.35 18.26
C LEU A 151 11.32 -10.78 16.81
N PHE A 152 12.35 -10.29 16.11
CA PHE A 152 12.59 -10.63 14.70
C PHE A 152 13.56 -11.79 14.53
N ALA A 153 14.21 -12.25 15.62
CA ALA A 153 15.14 -13.38 15.56
C ALA A 153 14.43 -14.66 15.11
N ASP A 154 13.18 -14.83 15.55
CA ASP A 154 12.33 -15.96 15.17
C ASP A 154 11.50 -15.66 13.90
N ALA A 155 11.51 -14.41 13.43
CA ALA A 155 10.84 -14.07 12.17
C ALA A 155 11.61 -14.72 11.03
N SER A 156 10.91 -15.52 10.25
CA SER A 156 11.51 -16.18 9.10
C SER A 156 12.11 -15.17 8.13
N THR A 157 13.42 -15.28 7.88
CA THR A 157 14.14 -14.55 6.83
C THR A 157 14.14 -15.32 5.50
N GLY A 158 13.40 -16.43 5.41
CA GLY A 158 13.28 -17.22 4.20
C GLY A 158 12.55 -16.49 3.06
N ARG A 159 12.60 -17.11 1.89
CA ARG A 159 11.95 -16.58 0.68
C ARG A 159 10.45 -16.39 0.91
N LYS A 160 9.93 -15.21 0.54
CA LYS A 160 8.52 -14.86 0.55
C LYS A 160 7.99 -14.86 -0.89
N GLU A 161 6.95 -15.63 -1.14
CA GLU A 161 6.37 -15.75 -2.49
C GLU A 161 4.90 -15.40 -2.47
N ILE A 162 4.46 -14.57 -3.41
CA ILE A 162 3.03 -14.33 -3.66
C ILE A 162 2.54 -15.45 -4.58
N ARG A 163 1.55 -16.21 -4.10
CA ARG A 163 0.97 -17.35 -4.81
C ARG A 163 -0.56 -17.24 -4.85
N ARG A 164 -1.17 -17.98 -5.77
CA ARG A 164 -2.64 -18.17 -5.83
C ARG A 164 -3.40 -16.84 -5.82
N ILE A 165 -3.00 -15.88 -6.67
CA ILE A 165 -3.72 -14.62 -6.84
C ILE A 165 -5.10 -14.93 -7.41
N GLY A 166 -6.16 -14.69 -6.61
CA GLY A 166 -7.53 -14.95 -6.96
C GLY A 166 -8.17 -13.83 -7.78
N GLN A 167 -9.49 -13.91 -7.94
CA GLN A 167 -10.23 -12.91 -8.69
C GLN A 167 -10.34 -11.60 -7.91
N ALA A 168 -10.09 -10.49 -8.58
CA ALA A 168 -10.32 -9.16 -8.05
C ALA A 168 -11.82 -8.86 -8.00
N ARG A 169 -12.30 -8.34 -6.88
CA ARG A 169 -13.67 -7.92 -6.67
C ARG A 169 -13.70 -6.42 -6.37
N PRO A 170 -14.53 -5.64 -7.07
CA PRO A 170 -14.65 -4.22 -6.76
C PRO A 170 -15.22 -4.02 -5.35
N ASP A 171 -14.68 -3.05 -4.61
CA ASP A 171 -15.13 -2.68 -3.27
C ASP A 171 -14.92 -1.19 -3.02
N GLY A 172 -16.00 -0.43 -3.07
CA GLY A 172 -15.97 1.02 -2.99
C GLY A 172 -15.12 1.65 -4.09
N HIS A 173 -14.05 2.34 -3.70
CA HIS A 173 -13.12 3.00 -4.64
C HIS A 173 -11.89 2.14 -4.98
N GLY A 174 -11.87 0.88 -4.55
CA GLY A 174 -10.76 -0.04 -4.75
C GLY A 174 -11.18 -1.44 -5.14
N TRP A 175 -10.30 -2.38 -4.93
CA TRP A 175 -10.47 -3.78 -5.26
C TRP A 175 -9.99 -4.66 -4.12
N LEU A 176 -10.76 -5.69 -3.80
CA LEU A 176 -10.33 -6.77 -2.92
C LEU A 176 -9.79 -7.93 -3.76
N VAL A 177 -8.58 -8.36 -3.45
CA VAL A 177 -7.91 -9.46 -4.14
C VAL A 177 -7.40 -10.46 -3.11
N PRO A 178 -7.91 -11.69 -3.10
CA PRO A 178 -7.34 -12.75 -2.27
C PRO A 178 -6.06 -13.28 -2.91
N PHE A 179 -5.05 -13.52 -2.10
CA PHE A 179 -3.80 -14.18 -2.51
C PHE A 179 -3.18 -14.94 -1.33
N VAL A 180 -2.12 -15.66 -1.59
CA VAL A 180 -1.38 -16.39 -0.56
C VAL A 180 0.05 -15.90 -0.52
N VAL A 181 0.54 -15.56 0.66
CA VAL A 181 1.97 -15.38 0.92
C VAL A 181 2.52 -16.69 1.44
N HIS A 182 3.45 -17.30 0.72
CA HIS A 182 4.17 -18.48 1.18
C HIS A 182 5.54 -18.07 1.72
N ASP A 183 5.81 -18.47 2.93
CA ASP A 183 7.09 -18.30 3.60
C ASP A 183 7.88 -19.61 3.55
N ALA A 184 8.94 -19.64 2.74
CA ALA A 184 9.76 -20.83 2.61
C ALA A 184 10.67 -21.06 3.82
N GLY A 185 10.82 -20.09 4.71
CA GLY A 185 11.66 -20.22 5.91
C GLY A 185 11.02 -21.10 6.99
N ASN A 186 9.70 -21.01 7.16
CA ASN A 186 8.93 -21.85 8.06
C ASN A 186 7.99 -22.84 7.33
N ALA A 187 8.02 -22.83 5.98
CA ALA A 187 7.16 -23.63 5.10
C ALA A 187 5.65 -23.32 5.24
N GLU A 188 5.28 -22.19 5.84
CA GLU A 188 3.91 -21.81 6.09
C GLU A 188 3.31 -21.00 4.92
N SER A 189 1.99 -20.97 4.86
CA SER A 189 1.24 -20.27 3.84
C SER A 189 0.11 -19.46 4.47
N TYR A 190 0.14 -18.15 4.23
CA TYR A 190 -0.77 -17.18 4.83
C TYR A 190 -1.77 -16.69 3.77
N PRO A 191 -3.06 -17.04 3.89
CA PRO A 191 -4.09 -16.47 3.02
C PRO A 191 -4.32 -15.00 3.37
N VAL A 192 -4.16 -14.12 2.40
CA VAL A 192 -4.27 -12.67 2.53
C VAL A 192 -5.44 -12.16 1.70
N LEU A 193 -6.22 -11.25 2.25
CA LEU A 193 -7.21 -10.47 1.52
C LEU A 193 -6.70 -9.03 1.44
N GLY A 194 -6.08 -8.68 0.31
CA GLY A 194 -5.52 -7.35 0.09
C GLY A 194 -6.52 -6.39 -0.54
N ARG A 195 -6.52 -5.14 -0.09
CA ARG A 195 -7.18 -4.03 -0.74
C ARG A 195 -6.21 -3.29 -1.62
N LEU A 196 -6.55 -3.18 -2.90
CA LEU A 196 -5.79 -2.44 -3.89
C LEU A 196 -6.54 -1.17 -4.27
N SER A 197 -5.89 -0.04 -4.08
CA SER A 197 -6.42 1.27 -4.45
C SER A 197 -5.82 1.74 -5.78
N PRO A 198 -6.62 2.36 -6.66
CA PRO A 198 -6.10 2.91 -7.90
C PRO A 198 -5.15 4.08 -7.60
N VAL A 199 -4.03 4.12 -8.29
CA VAL A 199 -3.05 5.23 -8.31
C VAL A 199 -2.88 5.69 -9.76
N GLU A 200 -2.10 6.75 -9.97
CA GLU A 200 -1.92 7.35 -11.30
C GLU A 200 -1.55 6.32 -12.38
N ASN A 201 -0.64 5.41 -12.05
CA ASN A 201 -0.09 4.42 -12.99
C ASN A 201 -0.36 2.97 -12.55
N GLY A 202 -1.58 2.64 -12.15
CA GLY A 202 -1.94 1.27 -11.80
C GLY A 202 -2.65 1.15 -10.44
N PHE A 203 -2.18 0.23 -9.63
CA PHE A 203 -2.75 -0.06 -8.32
C PHE A 203 -1.66 -0.12 -7.25
N ARG A 204 -2.05 0.13 -6.00
CA ARG A 204 -1.21 0.00 -4.81
C ARG A 204 -1.93 -0.85 -3.77
N LEU A 205 -1.25 -1.78 -3.15
CA LEU A 205 -1.76 -2.52 -1.99
C LEU A 205 -1.75 -1.59 -0.78
N THR A 206 -2.93 -1.18 -0.32
CA THR A 206 -3.07 -0.14 0.71
C THR A 206 -3.50 -0.69 2.06
N SER A 207 -4.14 -1.86 2.10
CA SER A 207 -4.47 -2.53 3.36
C SER A 207 -4.60 -4.04 3.19
N VAL A 208 -4.60 -4.74 4.32
CA VAL A 208 -4.88 -6.16 4.46
C VAL A 208 -6.14 -6.29 5.33
N GLU A 209 -7.23 -6.77 4.74
CA GLU A 209 -8.53 -6.77 5.40
C GLU A 209 -8.66 -7.85 6.49
N ASN A 210 -7.96 -8.96 6.33
CA ASN A 210 -7.92 -10.04 7.33
C ASN A 210 -6.67 -10.01 8.22
N LEU A 211 -6.12 -8.81 8.47
CA LEU A 211 -4.88 -8.63 9.21
C LEU A 211 -4.94 -9.18 10.64
N GLU A 212 -6.07 -9.04 11.32
CA GLU A 212 -6.29 -9.57 12.68
C GLU A 212 -6.21 -11.10 12.71
N GLU A 213 -6.82 -11.76 11.73
CA GLU A 213 -6.75 -13.21 11.57
C GLU A 213 -5.30 -13.68 11.32
N LEU A 214 -4.56 -12.97 10.45
CA LEU A 214 -3.16 -13.28 10.17
C LEU A 214 -2.27 -13.14 11.41
N LEU A 215 -2.43 -12.06 12.18
CA LEU A 215 -1.69 -11.87 13.43
C LEU A 215 -2.01 -12.95 14.45
N GLY A 216 -3.28 -13.34 14.57
CA GLY A 216 -3.70 -14.46 15.43
C GLY A 216 -3.06 -15.78 15.02
N ARG A 217 -2.96 -16.03 13.73
CA ARG A 217 -2.34 -17.23 13.19
C ARG A 217 -0.83 -17.28 13.44
N VAL A 218 -0.10 -16.23 13.14
CA VAL A 218 1.35 -16.12 13.39
C VAL A 218 1.66 -16.33 14.87
N ARG A 219 0.83 -15.76 15.77
CA ARG A 219 0.96 -16.00 17.22
C ARG A 219 0.75 -17.45 17.60
N ALA A 220 -0.28 -18.11 17.06
CA ALA A 220 -0.55 -19.51 17.36
C ALA A 220 0.59 -20.42 16.89
N GLU A 221 1.25 -20.09 15.78
CA GLU A 221 2.40 -20.83 15.27
C GLU A 221 3.62 -20.68 16.19
N SER A 222 3.90 -19.47 16.70
CA SER A 222 5.02 -19.25 17.64
C SER A 222 4.86 -20.02 18.95
N LEU A 223 3.63 -20.30 19.39
CA LEU A 223 3.35 -21.10 20.57
C LEU A 223 3.53 -22.61 20.35
N ASN A 224 3.33 -23.07 19.11
CA ASN A 224 3.47 -24.50 18.77
C ASN A 224 4.94 -24.92 18.54
N LEU A 225 5.86 -23.96 18.44
CA LEU A 225 7.29 -24.17 18.26
C LEU A 225 8.08 -24.15 19.58
N SER A 226 7.43 -23.86 20.71
CA SER A 226 7.97 -23.81 22.06
C SER A 226 7.71 -25.10 22.80
#